data_c6adf804dc279c54b90f254dd03b8aa9
#
_entry.id   c6adf804dc279c54b90f254dd03b8aa9
#
_cell.length_a   1.000
_cell.length_b   1.000
_cell.length_c   1.000
_cell.angle_alpha   90.00
_cell.angle_beta   90.00
_cell.angle_gamma   90.00
#
_symmetry.space_group_name_H-M   'P 1'
#
loop_
_entity.id
_entity.type
_entity.pdbx_description
1 polymer ?
#
loop_
_entity_poly.entity_id
_entity_poly.type
_entity_poly.pdbx_seq_one_letter_code
_entity_poly.pdbx_strand_id
1 'polypeptide(L)' 'PRDTGPQLRKFLTVLADHRRQLEEQMADLVANLDEVKTHEKEARALLAKLDKKV' A
#
# COMPACT_ATOMS: atom_id res chain seq x y z
N PRO A 1 35.41 -19.56 -0.46
CA PRO A 1 34.93 -18.49 0.42
C PRO A 1 35.15 -17.10 -0.15
N ARG A 2 36.09 -16.97 -1.03
CA ARG A 2 36.39 -15.65 -1.61
C ARG A 2 35.34 -15.18 -2.59
N ASP A 3 34.60 -16.12 -3.15
CA ASP A 3 33.58 -15.80 -4.14
C ASP A 3 32.25 -15.40 -3.52
N THR A 4 32.19 -15.42 -2.19
CA THR A 4 30.98 -15.09 -1.46
C THR A 4 30.57 -13.63 -1.63
N GLY A 5 31.58 -12.74 -1.77
CA GLY A 5 31.33 -11.31 -1.92
C GLY A 5 30.45 -10.97 -3.11
N PRO A 6 30.81 -11.41 -4.34
CA PRO A 6 29.98 -11.13 -5.50
C PRO A 6 28.58 -11.72 -5.41
N GLN A 7 28.46 -12.92 -4.85
CA GLN A 7 27.16 -13.56 -4.64
C GLN A 7 26.28 -12.77 -3.70
N LEU A 8 26.89 -12.29 -2.61
CA LEU A 8 26.15 -11.47 -1.64
C LEU A 8 25.69 -10.15 -2.26
N ARG A 9 26.53 -9.53 -3.07
CA ARG A 9 26.15 -8.29 -3.74
C ARG A 9 24.96 -8.50 -4.68
N LYS A 10 25.00 -9.60 -5.41
CA LYS A 10 23.92 -9.94 -6.32
C LYS A 10 22.63 -10.19 -5.52
N PHE A 11 22.76 -10.92 -4.42
CA PHE A 11 21.64 -11.19 -3.55
C PHE A 11 21.05 -9.91 -2.98
N LEU A 12 21.90 -8.99 -2.55
CA LEU A 12 21.44 -7.69 -2.04
C LEU A 12 20.72 -6.87 -3.10
N THR A 13 21.18 -6.94 -4.33
CA THR A 13 20.52 -6.26 -5.44
C THR A 13 19.11 -6.80 -5.66
N VAL A 14 18.98 -8.13 -5.64
CA VAL A 14 17.68 -8.78 -5.78
C VAL A 14 16.77 -8.39 -4.63
N LEU A 15 17.29 -8.41 -3.41
CA LEU A 15 16.51 -8.03 -2.24
C LEU A 15 16.09 -6.57 -2.28
N ALA A 16 16.96 -5.69 -2.75
CA ALA A 16 16.64 -4.27 -2.87
C ALA A 16 15.52 -4.04 -3.88
N ASP A 17 15.57 -4.75 -5.00
CA ASP A 17 14.50 -4.66 -6.00
C ASP A 17 13.19 -5.19 -5.45
N HIS A 18 13.24 -6.30 -4.74
CA HIS A 18 12.05 -6.87 -4.14
C HIS A 18 11.45 -5.92 -3.09
N ARG A 19 12.28 -5.33 -2.27
CA ARG A 19 11.84 -4.35 -1.28
C ARG A 19 11.16 -3.16 -1.96
N ARG A 20 11.74 -2.68 -3.06
CA ARG A 20 11.15 -1.55 -3.78
C ARG A 20 9.76 -1.88 -4.31
N GLN A 21 9.61 -3.08 -4.87
CA GLN A 21 8.32 -3.53 -5.36
C GLN A 21 7.29 -3.60 -4.23
N LEU A 22 7.70 -4.10 -3.08
CA LEU A 22 6.81 -4.16 -1.92
C LEU A 22 6.42 -2.77 -1.44
N GLU A 23 7.36 -1.83 -1.45
CA GLU A 23 7.09 -0.45 -1.06
C GLU A 23 6.10 0.20 -2.03
N GLU A 24 6.22 -0.08 -3.31
CA GLU A 24 5.28 0.42 -4.30
C GLU A 24 3.88 -0.15 -4.07
N GLN A 25 3.80 -1.45 -3.77
CA GLN A 25 2.52 -2.09 -3.45
C GLN A 25 1.90 -1.48 -2.20
N MET A 26 2.72 -1.18 -1.19
CA MET A 26 2.23 -0.52 0.02
C MET A 26 1.67 0.85 -0.29
N ALA A 27 2.34 1.62 -1.13
CA ALA A 27 1.87 2.94 -1.52
C ALA A 27 0.52 2.85 -2.23
N ASP A 28 0.37 1.86 -3.11
CA ASP A 28 -0.89 1.62 -3.82
C ASP A 28 -2.00 1.24 -2.84
N LEU A 29 -1.68 0.40 -1.86
CA LEU A 29 -2.65 -0.02 -0.86
C LEU A 29 -3.08 1.14 0.02
N VAL A 30 -2.14 2.02 0.38
CA VAL A 30 -2.47 3.21 1.17
C VAL A 30 -3.42 4.11 0.39
N ALA A 31 -3.16 4.31 -0.91
CA ALA A 31 -4.02 5.11 -1.76
C ALA A 31 -5.42 4.50 -1.86
N ASN A 32 -5.50 3.18 -2.04
CA ASN A 32 -6.76 2.48 -2.09
C ASN A 32 -7.53 2.59 -0.77
N LEU A 33 -6.81 2.48 0.33
CA LEU A 33 -7.41 2.61 1.65
C LEU A 33 -8.00 4.01 1.86
N ASP A 34 -7.28 5.04 1.42
CA ASP A 34 -7.77 6.41 1.50
C ASP A 34 -9.05 6.59 0.69
N GLU A 35 -9.12 6.00 -0.50
CA GLU A 35 -10.32 6.02 -1.33
C GLU A 35 -11.50 5.40 -0.60
N VAL A 36 -11.29 4.23 -0.02
CA VAL A 36 -12.34 3.53 0.72
C VAL A 36 -12.82 4.39 1.88
N LYS A 37 -11.91 4.98 2.63
CA LYS A 37 -12.26 5.84 3.76
C LYS A 37 -13.08 7.05 3.32
N THR A 38 -12.73 7.62 2.17
CA THR A 38 -13.48 8.75 1.62
C THR A 38 -14.89 8.33 1.26
N HIS A 39 -15.04 7.20 0.59
CA HIS A 39 -16.36 6.68 0.21
C HIS A 39 -17.21 6.33 1.43
N GLU A 40 -16.59 5.75 2.46
CA GLU A 40 -17.28 5.48 3.69
C GLU A 40 -17.82 6.76 4.33
N LYS A 41 -17.00 7.79 4.35
CA LYS A 41 -17.39 9.09 4.91
C LYS A 41 -18.56 9.69 4.15
N GLU A 42 -18.51 9.63 2.83
CA GLU A 42 -19.58 10.12 1.98
C GLU A 42 -20.88 9.34 2.20
N ALA A 43 -20.76 8.02 2.28
CA ALA A 43 -21.91 7.16 2.50
C ALA A 43 -22.57 7.45 3.85
N ARG A 44 -21.75 7.65 4.90
CA ARG A 44 -22.29 7.98 6.21
C ARG A 44 -23.01 9.33 6.20
N ALA A 45 -22.46 10.30 5.48
CA ALA A 45 -23.09 11.62 5.36
C ALA A 45 -24.42 11.51 4.67
N LEU A 46 -24.51 10.71 3.60
CA LEU A 46 -25.77 10.49 2.90
C LEU A 46 -26.78 9.77 3.79
N LEU A 47 -26.33 8.76 4.50
CA LEU A 47 -27.20 8.02 5.39
C LEU A 47 -27.76 8.90 6.49
N ALA A 48 -26.92 9.77 7.04
CA ALA A 48 -27.39 10.73 8.07
C ALA A 48 -28.45 11.67 7.54
N LYS A 49 -28.30 12.11 6.27
CA LYS A 49 -29.31 12.97 5.64
C LYS A 49 -30.64 12.22 5.47
N LEU A 50 -30.57 10.97 5.05
CA LEU A 50 -31.77 10.17 4.86
C LEU A 50 -32.48 9.91 6.19
N ASP A 51 -31.73 9.63 7.24
CA ASP A 51 -32.27 9.39 8.56
C ASP A 51 -32.99 10.64 9.08
N LYS A 52 -32.48 11.81 8.81
CA LYS A 52 -33.08 13.06 9.26
C LYS A 52 -34.40 13.35 8.60
N LYS A 53 -34.64 12.82 7.42
CA LYS A 53 -35.89 13.04 6.68
C LYS A 53 -37.02 12.16 7.18
N VAL A 54 -36.66 11.12 7.88
CA VAL A 54 -37.66 10.25 8.49
C VAL A 54 -38.14 10.81 9.82
#